data_7e706d4a2417946c7eca035a273cfb99
#
_entry.id   7e706d4a2417946c7eca035a273cfb99
#
_cell.length_a   1.000
_cell.length_b   1.000
_cell.length_c   1.000
_cell.angle_alpha   90.00
_cell.angle_beta   90.00
_cell.angle_gamma   90.00
#
_symmetry.space_group_name_H-M   'P 1'
#
loop_
_entity.id
_entity.type
_entity.pdbx_description
1 polymer ?
#
loop_
_entity_poly.entity_id
_entity_poly.type
_entity_poly.pdbx_seq_one_letter_code
_entity_poly.pdbx_strand_id
1 'polypeptide(L)'
;MATAEKKRPRISSGAGRTTSRKEVLERKKAIDELIRKAIAVKDHLVQFPAFHKFQRNGNYIVPFYHNKRKFGPVEVPMSWYDLEHLSFSGLSVYLESGRGDKLTLPTRKYIQNLLKVNMEEPYGPEWPSEEKIKRQEMVAPEARYIFIKQYSNGFTTECSMNQGEGVEHNHTPCNEGHLVGFVHYRFVLEDELPVVYVYELQMETSAHGKGLGKFMMQLIEQIACTNQMGAVMLTVQKANTQAMAFYTKLRYVISSTSPSRVDPQIGLEKSYEILCKTFDSEAKSKLEDGNEEL
;
A
#
# COMPACT_ATOMS: atom_id res chain seq x y z
N MET A 1 -60.69 -10.04 -52.33
CA MET A 1 -60.27 -10.48 -50.97
C MET A 1 -58.87 -9.95 -50.73
N ALA A 2 -58.72 -8.92 -49.89
CA ALA A 2 -57.48 -8.26 -49.63
C ALA A 2 -56.94 -8.79 -48.30
N THR A 3 -55.74 -9.38 -48.34
CA THR A 3 -55.04 -9.88 -47.18
C THR A 3 -54.28 -8.76 -46.50
N ALA A 4 -54.63 -8.49 -45.23
CA ALA A 4 -54.01 -7.49 -44.38
C ALA A 4 -52.69 -8.02 -43.84
N GLU A 5 -51.60 -7.33 -44.15
CA GLU A 5 -50.25 -7.56 -43.59
C GLU A 5 -50.17 -6.96 -42.18
N LYS A 6 -49.96 -7.82 -41.17
CA LYS A 6 -49.70 -7.42 -39.76
C LYS A 6 -48.26 -6.96 -39.62
N LYS A 7 -48.05 -5.68 -39.43
CA LYS A 7 -46.75 -5.07 -39.01
C LYS A 7 -46.41 -5.55 -37.59
N ARG A 8 -45.24 -6.20 -37.46
CA ARG A 8 -44.62 -6.51 -36.14
C ARG A 8 -44.08 -5.23 -35.49
N PRO A 9 -44.22 -5.05 -34.15
CA PRO A 9 -43.64 -3.92 -33.49
C PRO A 9 -42.11 -4.06 -33.46
N ARG A 10 -41.39 -2.97 -33.79
CA ARG A 10 -39.94 -2.82 -33.61
C ARG A 10 -39.66 -2.79 -32.10
N ILE A 11 -38.93 -3.77 -31.61
CA ILE A 11 -38.31 -3.74 -30.32
C ILE A 11 -37.18 -2.69 -30.40
N SER A 12 -37.29 -1.59 -29.66
CA SER A 12 -36.22 -0.62 -29.50
C SER A 12 -35.12 -1.31 -28.68
N SER A 13 -34.01 -1.64 -29.32
CA SER A 13 -32.76 -2.01 -28.68
C SER A 13 -32.33 -0.83 -27.79
N GLY A 14 -32.25 -1.07 -26.50
CA GLY A 14 -31.74 -0.10 -25.52
C GLY A 14 -30.37 0.39 -25.98
N ALA A 15 -30.26 1.69 -26.22
CA ALA A 15 -29.01 2.33 -26.54
C ALA A 15 -28.09 2.24 -25.32
N GLY A 16 -27.13 1.33 -25.34
CA GLY A 16 -25.95 1.40 -24.51
C GLY A 16 -25.31 2.77 -24.79
N ARG A 17 -25.16 3.57 -23.71
CA ARG A 17 -24.61 4.92 -23.78
C ARG A 17 -23.13 4.81 -24.13
N THR A 18 -22.81 4.87 -25.44
CA THR A 18 -21.42 4.94 -25.88
C THR A 18 -20.82 6.23 -25.35
N THR A 19 -19.91 6.13 -24.40
CA THR A 19 -19.13 7.26 -23.88
C THR A 19 -18.44 7.96 -25.05
N SER A 20 -18.61 9.27 -25.14
CA SER A 20 -18.00 10.02 -26.24
C SER A 20 -16.48 10.01 -26.11
N ARG A 21 -15.74 9.99 -27.24
CA ARG A 21 -14.26 10.08 -27.24
C ARG A 21 -13.75 11.26 -26.40
N LYS A 22 -14.51 12.34 -26.32
CA LYS A 22 -14.18 13.52 -25.52
C LYS A 22 -14.26 13.20 -24.01
N GLU A 23 -15.31 12.52 -23.56
CA GLU A 23 -15.48 12.11 -22.15
C GLU A 23 -14.36 11.16 -21.69
N VAL A 24 -13.99 10.20 -22.54
CA VAL A 24 -12.86 9.28 -22.25
C VAL A 24 -11.55 10.06 -22.08
N LEU A 25 -11.28 11.04 -22.94
CA LEU A 25 -10.07 11.85 -22.87
C LEU A 25 -10.06 12.75 -21.63
N GLU A 26 -11.19 13.36 -21.30
CA GLU A 26 -11.32 14.20 -20.09
C GLU A 26 -11.14 13.38 -18.81
N ARG A 27 -11.71 12.17 -18.77
CA ARG A 27 -11.50 11.23 -17.66
C ARG A 27 -10.03 10.86 -17.50
N LYS A 28 -9.35 10.49 -18.59
CA LYS A 28 -7.93 10.15 -18.54
C LYS A 28 -7.09 11.31 -18.00
N LYS A 29 -7.34 12.52 -18.47
CA LYS A 29 -6.66 13.74 -17.96
C LYS A 29 -6.92 13.96 -16.46
N ALA A 30 -8.15 13.72 -16.00
CA ALA A 30 -8.50 13.87 -14.59
C ALA A 30 -7.75 12.86 -13.71
N ILE A 31 -7.62 11.61 -14.18
CA ILE A 31 -6.87 10.55 -13.49
C ILE A 31 -5.38 10.89 -13.45
N ASP A 32 -4.80 11.29 -14.59
CA ASP A 32 -3.38 11.69 -14.67
C ASP A 32 -3.08 12.85 -13.70
N GLU A 33 -3.98 13.83 -13.61
CA GLU A 33 -3.86 14.96 -12.69
C GLU A 33 -3.95 14.52 -11.23
N LEU A 34 -4.82 13.56 -10.93
CA LEU A 34 -4.97 13.00 -9.58
C LEU A 34 -3.68 12.28 -9.13
N ILE A 35 -3.14 11.41 -9.99
CA ILE A 35 -1.87 10.71 -9.75
C ILE A 35 -0.74 11.72 -9.58
N ARG A 36 -0.68 12.75 -10.45
CA ARG A 36 0.33 13.79 -10.39
C ARG A 36 0.29 14.56 -9.05
N LYS A 37 -0.92 14.89 -8.57
CA LYS A 37 -1.11 15.54 -7.26
C LYS A 37 -0.64 14.64 -6.12
N ALA A 38 -0.97 13.36 -6.12
CA ALA A 38 -0.52 12.41 -5.13
C ALA A 38 1.01 12.27 -5.13
N ILE A 39 1.63 12.17 -6.31
CA ILE A 39 3.09 12.13 -6.45
C ILE A 39 3.77 13.42 -5.96
N ALA A 40 3.13 14.57 -6.10
CA ALA A 40 3.69 15.86 -5.70
C ALA A 40 3.78 16.04 -4.16
N VAL A 41 3.02 15.29 -3.39
CA VAL A 41 3.09 15.30 -1.92
C VAL A 41 4.47 14.81 -1.48
N LYS A 42 5.18 15.65 -0.73
CA LYS A 42 6.56 15.34 -0.29
C LYS A 42 6.57 14.29 0.81
N ASP A 43 5.62 14.36 1.72
CA ASP A 43 5.52 13.47 2.87
C ASP A 43 4.05 13.15 3.16
N HIS A 44 3.65 11.93 2.86
CA HIS A 44 2.29 11.46 3.12
C HIS A 44 2.02 11.21 4.60
N LEU A 45 3.05 10.98 5.44
CA LEU A 45 2.88 10.76 6.87
C LEU A 45 2.40 11.99 7.62
N VAL A 46 2.68 13.19 7.12
CA VAL A 46 2.22 14.46 7.74
C VAL A 46 0.69 14.49 7.89
N GLN A 47 -0.03 13.82 7.00
CA GLN A 47 -1.49 13.74 7.05
C GLN A 47 -2.00 12.81 8.17
N PHE A 48 -1.09 12.00 8.75
CA PHE A 48 -1.40 10.96 9.74
C PHE A 48 -0.50 11.09 10.97
N PRO A 49 -0.58 12.21 11.74
CA PRO A 49 0.32 12.45 12.88
C PRO A 49 0.25 11.36 13.96
N ALA A 50 -0.88 10.68 14.09
CA ALA A 50 -1.06 9.56 15.00
C ALA A 50 -0.17 8.34 14.66
N PHE A 51 0.29 8.24 13.40
CA PHE A 51 1.14 7.13 12.95
C PHE A 51 2.64 7.41 13.04
N HIS A 52 3.06 8.63 13.37
CA HIS A 52 4.49 8.99 13.44
C HIS A 52 5.26 8.31 14.56
N LYS A 53 4.58 7.99 15.66
CA LYS A 53 5.20 7.35 16.82
C LYS A 53 4.30 6.21 17.26
N PHE A 54 4.82 5.01 17.14
CA PHE A 54 4.21 3.84 17.70
C PHE A 54 5.01 3.43 18.92
N GLN A 55 4.46 3.69 20.10
CA GLN A 55 5.05 3.28 21.35
C GLN A 55 3.98 2.49 22.11
N ARG A 56 4.28 1.27 22.46
CA ARG A 56 3.42 0.47 23.32
C ARG A 56 4.09 0.15 24.65
N ASN A 57 3.75 0.92 25.63
CA ASN A 57 3.60 0.46 27.00
C ASN A 57 2.09 0.50 27.29
N GLY A 58 1.46 -0.67 27.41
CA GLY A 58 0.05 -0.95 27.58
C GLY A 58 -0.83 0.22 28.02
N ASN A 59 -1.63 0.76 27.17
CA ASN A 59 -2.66 1.77 27.31
C ASN A 59 -2.35 3.10 26.59
N TYR A 60 -2.40 3.11 25.28
CA TYR A 60 -2.66 4.36 24.54
C TYR A 60 -3.64 4.12 23.42
N ILE A 61 -4.77 4.82 23.53
CA ILE A 61 -5.81 4.95 22.53
C ILE A 61 -5.28 5.90 21.44
N VAL A 62 -5.22 5.43 20.19
CA VAL A 62 -4.94 6.28 19.03
C VAL A 62 -6.12 7.23 18.84
N PRO A 63 -5.95 8.57 18.84
CA PRO A 63 -7.07 9.48 18.68
C PRO A 63 -7.70 9.37 17.30
N PHE A 64 -8.99 9.17 17.29
CA PHE A 64 -9.84 9.13 16.13
C PHE A 64 -9.98 10.54 15.54
N TYR A 65 -9.42 10.82 14.37
CA TYR A 65 -9.81 11.99 13.60
C TYR A 65 -10.96 11.64 12.66
N HIS A 66 -12.16 11.96 13.11
CA HIS A 66 -13.37 11.90 12.31
C HIS A 66 -13.38 13.07 11.32
N ASN A 67 -12.77 12.90 10.15
CA ASN A 67 -12.88 13.88 9.09
C ASN A 67 -14.18 13.63 8.31
N LYS A 68 -15.27 14.22 8.80
CA LYS A 68 -16.55 14.27 8.09
C LYS A 68 -16.42 15.22 6.88
N ARG A 69 -15.81 14.78 5.80
CA ARG A 69 -15.90 15.48 4.50
C ARG A 69 -16.25 14.49 3.40
N LYS A 70 -17.54 14.52 3.00
CA LYS A 70 -18.09 14.29 1.66
C LYS A 70 -17.70 13.04 0.87
N PHE A 71 -17.43 11.94 1.49
CA PHE A 71 -17.58 10.63 0.85
C PHE A 71 -18.74 9.95 1.58
N GLY A 72 -19.70 9.38 0.79
CA GLY A 72 -20.75 8.55 1.33
C GLY A 72 -20.15 7.47 2.25
N PRO A 73 -20.97 6.74 3.01
CA PRO A 73 -20.47 5.76 3.96
C PRO A 73 -19.74 4.67 3.20
N VAL A 74 -18.42 4.87 2.98
CA VAL A 74 -17.51 3.75 2.77
C VAL A 74 -17.50 3.07 4.13
N GLU A 75 -18.24 1.99 4.25
CA GLU A 75 -18.06 1.05 5.32
C GLU A 75 -16.62 0.60 5.25
N VAL A 76 -15.77 1.25 6.04
CA VAL A 76 -14.44 0.71 6.36
C VAL A 76 -14.72 -0.52 7.22
N PRO A 77 -14.67 -1.74 6.67
CA PRO A 77 -15.15 -2.92 7.37
C PRO A 77 -14.09 -3.46 8.30
N MET A 78 -13.57 -2.63 9.19
CA MET A 78 -12.81 -3.07 10.35
C MET A 78 -12.97 -2.09 11.49
N SER A 79 -13.65 -2.57 12.52
CA SER A 79 -13.67 -1.93 13.82
C SER A 79 -12.22 -1.76 14.30
N TRP A 80 -11.84 -0.55 14.65
CA TRP A 80 -10.58 -0.22 15.31
C TRP A 80 -10.41 -0.98 16.63
N TYR A 81 -11.47 -1.63 17.13
CA TYR A 81 -11.46 -2.51 18.29
C TYR A 81 -10.59 -3.76 18.09
N ASP A 82 -10.33 -4.20 16.84
CA ASP A 82 -9.42 -5.31 16.57
C ASP A 82 -7.93 -4.95 16.76
N LEU A 83 -7.60 -3.67 16.87
CA LEU A 83 -6.24 -3.21 17.18
C LEU A 83 -5.90 -3.32 18.67
N GLU A 84 -6.89 -3.37 19.55
CA GLU A 84 -6.66 -3.45 21.00
C GLU A 84 -6.01 -4.77 21.45
N HIS A 85 -6.12 -5.82 20.64
CA HIS A 85 -5.55 -7.14 20.95
C HIS A 85 -4.17 -7.40 20.34
N LEU A 86 -3.58 -6.45 19.60
CA LEU A 86 -2.23 -6.59 19.10
C LEU A 86 -1.20 -6.33 20.18
N SER A 87 -0.80 -7.40 20.87
CA SER A 87 0.28 -7.36 21.88
C SER A 87 1.63 -7.27 21.18
N PHE A 88 2.16 -6.04 21.01
CA PHE A 88 3.51 -5.80 20.52
C PHE A 88 4.49 -5.88 21.68
N SER A 89 4.84 -7.07 22.12
CA SER A 89 5.78 -7.23 23.22
C SER A 89 7.14 -6.60 22.87
N GLY A 90 7.43 -5.43 23.43
CA GLY A 90 8.78 -4.87 23.48
C GLY A 90 9.31 -4.19 22.21
N LEU A 91 8.50 -3.88 21.19
CA LEU A 91 8.94 -3.15 20.00
C LEU A 91 8.39 -1.71 20.01
N SER A 92 9.29 -0.73 20.10
CA SER A 92 8.95 0.69 19.89
C SER A 92 9.55 1.15 18.58
N VAL A 93 8.71 1.62 17.66
CA VAL A 93 9.15 2.09 16.32
C VAL A 93 8.59 3.47 16.02
N TYR A 94 9.27 4.17 15.14
CA TYR A 94 8.77 5.38 14.49
C TYR A 94 8.90 5.25 12.98
N LEU A 95 8.10 6.03 12.26
CA LEU A 95 8.05 5.99 10.80
C LEU A 95 8.68 7.24 10.21
N GLU A 96 9.36 7.06 9.08
CA GLU A 96 9.98 8.13 8.33
C GLU A 96 9.67 7.96 6.84
N SER A 97 9.22 9.04 6.19
CA SER A 97 8.98 9.07 4.75
C SER A 97 10.28 9.15 3.97
N GLY A 98 10.33 8.48 2.82
CA GLY A 98 11.46 8.54 1.90
C GLY A 98 11.06 8.55 0.43
N ARG A 99 12.03 8.83 -0.42
CA ARG A 99 11.91 8.82 -1.88
C ARG A 99 13.05 8.03 -2.50
N GLY A 100 12.78 7.30 -3.59
CA GLY A 100 13.78 6.49 -4.27
C GLY A 100 14.99 7.29 -4.77
N ASP A 101 14.75 8.48 -5.35
CA ASP A 101 15.78 9.39 -5.84
C ASP A 101 16.62 10.05 -4.73
N LYS A 102 16.21 9.95 -3.47
CA LYS A 102 16.88 10.54 -2.28
C LYS A 102 17.49 9.51 -1.34
N LEU A 103 17.44 8.23 -1.68
CA LEU A 103 18.01 7.19 -0.84
C LEU A 103 19.52 7.34 -0.67
N THR A 104 19.98 7.33 0.58
CA THR A 104 21.41 7.31 0.90
C THR A 104 22.04 5.96 0.57
N LEU A 105 23.35 5.91 0.41
CA LEU A 105 24.07 4.66 0.14
C LEU A 105 23.85 3.60 1.24
N PRO A 106 23.90 3.92 2.54
CA PRO A 106 23.56 2.97 3.60
C PRO A 106 22.15 2.44 3.49
N THR A 107 21.16 3.31 3.24
CA THR A 107 19.76 2.91 3.08
C THR A 107 19.56 1.97 1.89
N ARG A 108 20.22 2.25 0.74
CA ARG A 108 20.17 1.36 -0.43
C ARG A 108 20.72 -0.02 -0.11
N LYS A 109 21.87 -0.08 0.59
CA LYS A 109 22.46 -1.37 1.00
C LYS A 109 21.54 -2.13 1.95
N TYR A 110 20.91 -1.44 2.90
CA TYR A 110 19.94 -2.06 3.81
C TYR A 110 18.76 -2.68 3.04
N ILE A 111 18.13 -1.91 2.14
CA ILE A 111 17.00 -2.37 1.31
C ILE A 111 17.43 -3.62 0.52
N GLN A 112 18.57 -3.58 -0.18
CA GLN A 112 19.06 -4.70 -0.99
C GLN A 112 19.31 -5.95 -0.15
N ASN A 113 19.95 -5.80 1.00
CA ASN A 113 20.22 -6.93 1.90
C ASN A 113 18.93 -7.56 2.44
N LEU A 114 17.97 -6.73 2.88
CA LEU A 114 16.71 -7.23 3.41
C LEU A 114 15.88 -7.90 2.32
N LEU A 115 15.83 -7.33 1.11
CA LEU A 115 15.21 -7.96 -0.06
C LEU A 115 15.83 -9.32 -0.36
N LYS A 116 17.15 -9.40 -0.39
CA LYS A 116 17.83 -10.67 -0.64
C LYS A 116 17.47 -11.72 0.41
N VAL A 117 17.57 -11.36 1.69
CA VAL A 117 17.26 -12.29 2.79
C VAL A 117 15.82 -12.82 2.73
N ASN A 118 14.85 -11.95 2.40
CA ASN A 118 13.45 -12.33 2.45
C ASN A 118 12.91 -12.90 1.13
N MET A 119 13.54 -12.58 -0.01
CA MET A 119 12.94 -12.85 -1.33
C MET A 119 13.75 -13.81 -2.21
N GLU A 120 15.01 -14.07 -1.89
CA GLU A 120 15.83 -14.98 -2.69
C GLU A 120 15.21 -16.39 -2.77
N GLU A 121 14.74 -16.93 -1.64
CA GLU A 121 14.07 -18.23 -1.59
C GLU A 121 12.71 -18.23 -2.33
N PRO A 122 11.78 -17.30 -2.10
CA PRO A 122 10.52 -17.25 -2.83
C PRO A 122 10.64 -17.08 -4.35
N TYR A 123 11.67 -16.39 -4.84
CA TYR A 123 11.94 -16.24 -6.27
C TYR A 123 12.76 -17.41 -6.84
N GLY A 124 13.51 -18.11 -6.01
CA GLY A 124 14.36 -19.23 -6.43
C GLY A 124 15.31 -18.87 -7.58
N PRO A 125 15.31 -19.64 -8.69
CA PRO A 125 16.22 -19.41 -9.82
C PRO A 125 16.02 -18.06 -10.52
N GLU A 126 14.89 -17.42 -10.38
CA GLU A 126 14.58 -16.12 -11.00
C GLU A 126 15.24 -14.95 -10.23
N TRP A 127 15.66 -15.16 -8.97
CA TRP A 127 16.19 -14.12 -8.09
C TRP A 127 17.30 -13.25 -8.70
N PRO A 128 18.33 -13.78 -9.40
CA PRO A 128 19.40 -12.94 -9.95
C PRO A 128 18.91 -11.91 -10.98
N SER A 129 17.84 -12.24 -11.70
CA SER A 129 17.20 -11.34 -12.67
C SER A 129 16.31 -10.33 -11.96
N GLU A 130 15.50 -10.78 -11.03
CA GLU A 130 14.61 -9.97 -10.22
C GLU A 130 15.36 -8.97 -9.32
N GLU A 131 16.48 -9.38 -8.73
CA GLU A 131 17.33 -8.48 -7.94
C GLU A 131 17.77 -7.25 -8.75
N LYS A 132 18.12 -7.42 -10.03
CA LYS A 132 18.49 -6.30 -10.91
C LYS A 132 17.33 -5.35 -11.15
N ILE A 133 16.14 -5.90 -11.39
CA ILE A 133 14.90 -5.12 -11.58
C ILE A 133 14.61 -4.34 -10.29
N LYS A 134 14.61 -4.99 -9.14
CA LYS A 134 14.35 -4.35 -7.83
C LYS A 134 15.36 -3.25 -7.50
N ARG A 135 16.63 -3.42 -7.89
CA ARG A 135 17.66 -2.36 -7.75
C ARG A 135 17.36 -1.11 -8.57
N GLN A 136 16.73 -1.25 -9.74
CA GLN A 136 16.31 -0.12 -10.56
C GLN A 136 15.03 0.50 -10.01
N GLU A 137 14.05 -0.32 -9.65
CA GLU A 137 12.79 0.12 -9.09
C GLU A 137 12.96 0.94 -7.80
N MET A 138 13.88 0.51 -6.92
CA MET A 138 14.06 1.15 -5.62
C MET A 138 14.54 2.59 -5.69
N VAL A 139 15.25 2.99 -6.75
CA VAL A 139 15.80 4.35 -6.92
C VAL A 139 14.98 5.23 -7.86
N ALA A 140 13.89 4.71 -8.40
CA ALA A 140 13.03 5.45 -9.31
C ALA A 140 12.45 6.72 -8.64
N PRO A 141 12.30 7.84 -9.35
CA PRO A 141 11.77 9.09 -8.79
C PRO A 141 10.34 8.96 -8.24
N GLU A 142 9.55 8.02 -8.80
CA GLU A 142 8.18 7.72 -8.38
C GLU A 142 8.13 6.87 -7.11
N ALA A 143 9.23 6.19 -6.75
CA ALA A 143 9.28 5.34 -5.58
C ALA A 143 9.10 6.16 -4.29
N ARG A 144 8.13 5.75 -3.49
CA ARG A 144 7.83 6.30 -2.16
C ARG A 144 8.12 5.25 -1.12
N TYR A 145 8.67 5.67 0.00
CA TYR A 145 9.03 4.80 1.11
C TYR A 145 8.38 5.25 2.40
N ILE A 146 8.07 4.27 3.23
CA ILE A 146 7.87 4.45 4.67
C ILE A 146 8.88 3.53 5.33
N PHE A 147 9.88 4.12 5.95
CA PHE A 147 10.89 3.41 6.74
C PHE A 147 10.39 3.19 8.16
N ILE A 148 10.63 2.01 8.68
CA ILE A 148 10.31 1.62 10.05
C ILE A 148 11.62 1.59 10.82
N LYS A 149 11.76 2.51 11.78
CA LYS A 149 12.95 2.63 12.62
C LYS A 149 12.62 2.25 14.06
N GLN A 150 13.41 1.39 14.64
CA GLN A 150 13.28 1.02 16.04
C GLN A 150 14.07 1.98 16.91
N TYR A 151 13.47 2.43 18.02
CA TYR A 151 14.21 3.20 19.03
C TYR A 151 15.31 2.33 19.64
N SER A 152 16.52 2.85 19.72
CA SER A 152 17.57 2.20 20.50
C SER A 152 17.19 2.24 21.97
N ASN A 153 17.22 1.10 22.66
CA ASN A 153 16.85 0.97 24.08
C ASN A 153 17.83 1.69 25.04
N GLY A 154 18.43 2.80 24.63
CA GLY A 154 19.29 3.64 25.45
C GLY A 154 18.57 4.74 26.22
N PHE A 155 17.24 4.82 26.15
CA PHE A 155 16.47 5.76 26.98
C PHE A 155 16.17 5.12 28.34
N THR A 156 17.18 4.96 29.18
CA THR A 156 16.95 4.94 30.62
C THR A 156 16.47 6.32 31.01
N THR A 157 15.24 6.38 31.45
CA THR A 157 14.61 7.52 32.10
C THR A 157 15.37 7.84 33.41
N GLU A 158 16.45 8.60 33.33
CA GLU A 158 17.05 9.29 34.42
C GLU A 158 17.44 10.70 34.02
N CYS A 159 16.43 11.52 33.66
CA CYS A 159 16.56 12.95 33.90
C CYS A 159 16.25 13.19 35.38
N SER A 160 17.18 12.86 36.26
CA SER A 160 17.22 13.42 37.58
C SER A 160 17.31 14.93 37.46
N MET A 161 16.31 15.62 38.00
CA MET A 161 16.36 17.05 38.25
C MET A 161 17.51 17.32 39.20
N ASN A 162 18.67 17.69 38.66
CA ASN A 162 19.69 18.42 39.40
C ASN A 162 19.87 19.77 38.72
N GLN A 163 19.37 20.79 39.40
CA GLN A 163 19.73 22.20 39.17
C GLN A 163 21.23 22.38 39.44
N GLY A 164 21.94 22.91 38.47
CA GLY A 164 23.37 23.26 38.61
C GLY A 164 23.97 23.70 37.28
N GLU A 165 23.98 25.00 37.06
CA GLU A 165 24.90 25.85 36.31
C GLU A 165 25.72 25.31 35.12
N GLY A 166 25.42 25.86 33.92
CA GLY A 166 26.40 26.40 32.99
C GLY A 166 27.45 25.45 32.41
N VAL A 167 27.06 24.58 31.44
CA VAL A 167 28.00 24.10 30.41
C VAL A 167 27.21 23.99 29.09
N GLU A 168 27.65 24.71 28.07
CA GLU A 168 27.19 24.54 26.68
C GLU A 168 27.46 23.09 26.25
N HIS A 169 26.47 22.23 26.38
CA HIS A 169 26.53 20.90 25.77
C HIS A 169 26.12 21.01 24.31
N ASN A 170 27.10 20.87 23.43
CA ASN A 170 26.91 20.46 22.05
C ASN A 170 25.98 19.22 22.05
N HIS A 171 24.72 19.44 21.77
CA HIS A 171 23.75 18.37 21.54
C HIS A 171 24.15 17.64 20.25
N THR A 172 25.02 16.65 20.36
CA THR A 172 25.07 15.58 19.37
C THR A 172 23.68 14.94 19.32
N PRO A 173 23.04 14.84 18.16
CA PRO A 173 21.73 14.20 18.07
C PRO A 173 21.89 12.72 18.41
N CYS A 174 21.42 12.39 19.61
CA CYS A 174 21.44 11.04 20.12
C CYS A 174 20.44 10.18 19.34
N ASN A 175 20.92 9.04 18.84
CA ASN A 175 20.17 7.88 18.41
C ASN A 175 19.30 8.03 17.15
N GLU A 176 19.92 8.00 15.99
CA GLU A 176 19.24 7.49 14.82
C GLU A 176 18.85 6.02 15.09
N GLY A 177 17.54 5.77 15.25
CA GLY A 177 17.03 4.41 15.39
C GLY A 177 17.44 3.56 14.18
N HIS A 178 17.72 2.27 14.39
CA HIS A 178 18.06 1.38 13.30
C HIS A 178 16.84 0.98 12.49
N LEU A 179 17.01 0.81 11.18
CA LEU A 179 15.96 0.32 10.29
C LEU A 179 15.63 -1.13 10.63
N VAL A 180 14.33 -1.44 10.74
CA VAL A 180 13.82 -2.80 10.96
C VAL A 180 12.84 -3.23 9.86
N GLY A 181 12.56 -2.36 8.90
CA GLY A 181 11.71 -2.66 7.76
C GLY A 181 11.38 -1.42 6.93
N PHE A 182 10.67 -1.65 5.84
CA PHE A 182 10.18 -0.58 4.98
C PHE A 182 8.98 -1.03 4.14
N VAL A 183 8.22 -0.04 3.66
CA VAL A 183 7.26 -0.20 2.55
C VAL A 183 7.76 0.63 1.38
N HIS A 184 7.80 0.04 0.19
CA HIS A 184 7.98 0.74 -1.08
C HIS A 184 6.65 0.72 -1.83
N TYR A 185 6.13 1.88 -2.20
CA TYR A 185 4.87 2.02 -2.93
C TYR A 185 4.95 3.11 -3.98
N ARG A 186 4.03 3.08 -4.94
CA ARG A 186 3.89 4.10 -5.99
C ARG A 186 2.42 4.38 -6.23
N PHE A 187 2.14 5.58 -6.74
CA PHE A 187 0.85 5.93 -7.32
C PHE A 187 0.92 5.68 -8.82
N VAL A 188 0.10 4.77 -9.31
CA VAL A 188 0.14 4.31 -10.71
C VAL A 188 -1.26 4.21 -11.29
N LEU A 189 -1.32 4.07 -12.61
CA LEU A 189 -2.53 3.74 -13.35
C LEU A 189 -2.54 2.25 -13.64
N GLU A 190 -3.56 1.54 -13.14
CA GLU A 190 -3.79 0.13 -13.42
C GLU A 190 -5.22 -0.06 -13.91
N ASP A 191 -5.41 -0.69 -15.06
CA ASP A 191 -6.72 -0.90 -15.70
C ASP A 191 -7.59 0.38 -15.73
N GLU A 192 -6.99 1.50 -16.16
CA GLU A 192 -7.61 2.83 -16.16
C GLU A 192 -8.10 3.33 -14.80
N LEU A 193 -7.58 2.79 -13.70
CA LEU A 193 -7.86 3.21 -12.33
C LEU A 193 -6.60 3.78 -11.67
N PRO A 194 -6.71 4.90 -10.93
CA PRO A 194 -5.63 5.37 -10.09
C PRO A 194 -5.52 4.50 -8.85
N VAL A 195 -4.37 3.89 -8.62
CA VAL A 195 -4.15 2.97 -7.49
C VAL A 195 -2.85 3.28 -6.75
N VAL A 196 -2.75 2.81 -5.51
CA VAL A 196 -1.48 2.63 -4.84
C VAL A 196 -0.99 1.22 -5.10
N TYR A 197 0.17 1.07 -5.75
CA TYR A 197 0.81 -0.21 -5.94
C TYR A 197 1.92 -0.40 -4.90
N VAL A 198 1.82 -1.43 -4.08
CA VAL A 198 2.85 -1.79 -3.09
C VAL A 198 3.84 -2.72 -3.76
N TYR A 199 5.05 -2.20 -4.02
CA TYR A 199 6.14 -2.95 -4.60
C TYR A 199 6.80 -3.87 -3.58
N GLU A 200 6.99 -3.36 -2.35
CA GLU A 200 7.64 -4.11 -1.28
C GLU A 200 7.04 -3.76 0.09
N LEU A 201 6.82 -4.79 0.89
CA LEU A 201 6.61 -4.69 2.33
C LEU A 201 7.59 -5.65 2.98
N GLN A 202 8.70 -5.13 3.46
CA GLN A 202 9.80 -5.92 3.97
C GLN A 202 10.12 -5.57 5.42
N MET A 203 10.32 -6.59 6.24
CA MET A 203 10.66 -6.44 7.66
C MET A 203 11.71 -7.45 8.05
N GLU A 204 12.53 -7.08 9.03
CA GLU A 204 13.41 -8.04 9.68
C GLU A 204 12.60 -9.07 10.46
N THR A 205 13.13 -10.27 10.60
CA THR A 205 12.49 -11.36 11.34
C THR A 205 12.15 -10.95 12.79
N SER A 206 12.98 -10.11 13.39
CA SER A 206 12.77 -9.53 14.73
C SER A 206 11.47 -8.73 14.85
N ALA A 207 10.97 -8.17 13.75
CA ALA A 207 9.74 -7.38 13.68
C ALA A 207 8.50 -8.20 13.28
N HIS A 208 8.67 -9.47 12.87
CA HIS A 208 7.57 -10.33 12.46
C HIS A 208 6.67 -10.73 13.64
N GLY A 209 5.42 -11.12 13.34
CA GLY A 209 4.45 -11.60 14.33
C GLY A 209 3.94 -10.56 15.31
N LYS A 210 4.39 -9.31 15.21
CA LYS A 210 4.06 -8.21 16.14
C LYS A 210 2.92 -7.30 15.61
N GLY A 211 2.24 -7.67 14.52
CA GLY A 211 1.15 -6.89 13.91
C GLY A 211 1.61 -5.68 13.08
N LEU A 212 2.91 -5.42 13.01
CA LEU A 212 3.48 -4.27 12.32
C LEU A 212 3.14 -4.26 10.81
N GLY A 213 3.14 -5.44 10.15
CA GLY A 213 2.73 -5.56 8.76
C GLY A 213 1.28 -5.12 8.53
N LYS A 214 0.35 -5.57 9.40
CA LYS A 214 -1.06 -5.14 9.34
C LYS A 214 -1.16 -3.62 9.49
N PHE A 215 -0.46 -3.05 10.46
CA PHE A 215 -0.43 -1.61 10.70
C PHE A 215 0.08 -0.84 9.48
N MET A 216 1.16 -1.30 8.85
CA MET A 216 1.71 -0.66 7.65
C MET A 216 0.75 -0.72 6.46
N MET A 217 0.10 -1.87 6.23
CA MET A 217 -0.89 -1.98 5.14
C MET A 217 -2.10 -1.09 5.40
N GLN A 218 -2.59 -0.98 6.64
CA GLN A 218 -3.67 -0.06 6.99
C GLN A 218 -3.28 1.40 6.74
N LEU A 219 -2.03 1.79 7.05
CA LEU A 219 -1.53 3.12 6.73
C LEU A 219 -1.49 3.38 5.21
N ILE A 220 -1.04 2.40 4.41
CA ILE A 220 -1.05 2.49 2.94
C ILE A 220 -2.48 2.62 2.41
N GLU A 221 -3.43 1.88 2.96
CA GLU A 221 -4.86 1.99 2.62
C GLU A 221 -5.40 3.40 2.93
N GLN A 222 -5.03 3.98 4.07
CA GLN A 222 -5.40 5.36 4.42
C GLN A 222 -4.76 6.38 3.46
N ILE A 223 -3.49 6.19 3.10
CA ILE A 223 -2.81 7.03 2.09
C ILE A 223 -3.54 6.94 0.76
N ALA A 224 -3.93 5.74 0.32
CA ALA A 224 -4.68 5.53 -0.90
C ALA A 224 -6.03 6.27 -0.88
N CYS A 225 -6.84 6.05 0.15
CA CYS A 225 -8.15 6.70 0.30
C CYS A 225 -8.04 8.23 0.36
N THR A 226 -7.07 8.78 1.10
CA THR A 226 -6.87 10.23 1.23
C THR A 226 -6.48 10.87 -0.10
N ASN A 227 -5.75 10.16 -0.95
CA ASN A 227 -5.36 10.60 -2.28
C ASN A 227 -6.35 10.17 -3.38
N GLN A 228 -7.54 9.67 -3.02
CA GLN A 228 -8.62 9.28 -3.96
C GLN A 228 -8.18 8.18 -4.94
N MET A 229 -7.35 7.25 -4.48
CA MET A 229 -7.00 6.06 -5.25
C MET A 229 -8.10 5.01 -5.09
N GLY A 230 -8.49 4.34 -6.17
CA GLY A 230 -9.57 3.35 -6.18
C GLY A 230 -9.21 2.05 -5.47
N ALA A 231 -7.93 1.71 -5.38
CA ALA A 231 -7.47 0.47 -4.78
C ALA A 231 -6.04 0.55 -4.23
N VAL A 232 -5.68 -0.42 -3.39
CA VAL A 232 -4.30 -0.83 -3.14
C VAL A 232 -4.07 -2.17 -3.85
N MET A 233 -3.00 -2.26 -4.61
CA MET A 233 -2.60 -3.46 -5.36
C MET A 233 -1.18 -3.88 -5.00
N LEU A 234 -0.87 -5.15 -5.17
CA LEU A 234 0.45 -5.71 -4.95
C LEU A 234 0.63 -7.02 -5.71
N THR A 235 1.90 -7.39 -5.95
CA THR A 235 2.27 -8.71 -6.47
C THR A 235 2.83 -9.56 -5.35
N VAL A 236 2.44 -10.84 -5.30
CA VAL A 236 2.94 -11.79 -4.31
C VAL A 236 3.37 -13.09 -4.99
N GLN A 237 4.55 -13.60 -4.63
CA GLN A 237 5.04 -14.89 -5.10
C GLN A 237 4.19 -16.02 -4.52
N LYS A 238 3.73 -16.97 -5.34
CA LYS A 238 2.94 -18.13 -4.92
C LYS A 238 3.68 -19.01 -3.92
N ALA A 239 5.01 -19.10 -4.06
CA ALA A 239 5.87 -19.80 -3.11
C ALA A 239 5.89 -19.15 -1.72
N ASN A 240 5.60 -17.82 -1.61
CA ASN A 240 5.51 -17.12 -0.34
C ASN A 240 4.12 -17.30 0.29
N THR A 241 3.86 -18.52 0.78
CA THR A 241 2.56 -18.89 1.39
C THR A 241 2.22 -18.08 2.63
N GLN A 242 3.23 -17.59 3.36
CA GLN A 242 3.02 -16.72 4.52
C GLN A 242 2.49 -15.36 4.12
N ALA A 243 3.07 -14.75 3.07
CA ALA A 243 2.59 -13.48 2.54
C ALA A 243 1.19 -13.63 1.94
N MET A 244 0.92 -14.71 1.18
CA MET A 244 -0.43 -15.00 0.67
C MET A 244 -1.46 -15.06 1.80
N ALA A 245 -1.18 -15.83 2.85
CA ALA A 245 -2.08 -15.94 4.01
C ALA A 245 -2.24 -14.61 4.75
N PHE A 246 -1.18 -13.82 4.85
CA PHE A 246 -1.20 -12.48 5.46
C PHE A 246 -2.14 -11.53 4.71
N TYR A 247 -1.99 -11.38 3.39
CA TYR A 247 -2.83 -10.48 2.60
C TYR A 247 -4.28 -10.96 2.53
N THR A 248 -4.53 -12.27 2.44
CA THR A 248 -5.89 -12.83 2.48
C THR A 248 -6.59 -12.50 3.81
N LYS A 249 -5.88 -12.57 4.95
CA LYS A 249 -6.42 -12.14 6.26
C LYS A 249 -6.74 -10.64 6.30
N LEU A 250 -6.05 -9.81 5.53
CA LEU A 250 -6.34 -8.39 5.37
C LEU A 250 -7.43 -8.10 4.33
N ARG A 251 -8.08 -9.16 3.80
CA ARG A 251 -9.15 -9.08 2.79
C ARG A 251 -8.68 -8.55 1.43
N TYR A 252 -7.41 -8.81 1.08
CA TYR A 252 -6.98 -8.68 -0.31
C TYR A 252 -7.46 -9.91 -1.08
N VAL A 253 -7.95 -9.69 -2.29
CA VAL A 253 -8.43 -10.74 -3.20
C VAL A 253 -7.56 -10.79 -4.45
N ILE A 254 -7.60 -11.91 -5.19
CA ILE A 254 -6.90 -12.02 -6.47
C ILE A 254 -7.58 -11.09 -7.47
N SER A 255 -6.81 -10.15 -8.03
CA SER A 255 -7.30 -9.18 -9.02
C SER A 255 -7.73 -9.86 -10.30
N SER A 256 -8.72 -9.29 -10.99
CA SER A 256 -9.11 -9.67 -12.36
C SER A 256 -7.94 -9.59 -13.35
N THR A 257 -6.97 -8.70 -13.09
CA THR A 257 -5.75 -8.53 -13.89
C THR A 257 -4.65 -9.53 -13.55
N SER A 258 -4.85 -10.39 -12.53
CA SER A 258 -3.87 -11.42 -12.18
C SER A 258 -3.77 -12.49 -13.27
N PRO A 259 -2.57 -13.03 -13.56
CA PRO A 259 -2.39 -14.05 -14.60
C PRO A 259 -3.36 -15.23 -14.49
N SER A 260 -3.64 -15.69 -13.28
CA SER A 260 -4.57 -16.81 -13.05
C SER A 260 -6.04 -16.50 -13.37
N ARG A 261 -6.41 -15.20 -13.34
CA ARG A 261 -7.76 -14.73 -13.67
C ARG A 261 -7.92 -14.40 -15.14
N VAL A 262 -6.84 -13.90 -15.77
CA VAL A 262 -6.81 -13.56 -17.20
C VAL A 262 -6.83 -14.82 -18.05
N ASP A 263 -5.97 -15.79 -17.74
CA ASP A 263 -5.88 -17.08 -18.41
C ASP A 263 -5.38 -18.15 -17.42
N PRO A 264 -6.20 -19.17 -17.11
CA PRO A 264 -5.79 -20.23 -16.18
C PRO A 264 -4.50 -20.95 -16.57
N GLN A 265 -4.19 -21.12 -17.87
CA GLN A 265 -2.96 -21.76 -18.31
C GLN A 265 -1.76 -20.87 -18.06
N ILE A 266 -1.83 -19.57 -18.41
CA ILE A 266 -0.80 -18.59 -18.08
C ILE A 266 -0.64 -18.50 -16.57
N GLY A 267 -1.73 -18.57 -15.82
CA GLY A 267 -1.72 -18.60 -14.38
C GLY A 267 -0.92 -19.77 -13.78
N LEU A 268 -0.93 -20.95 -14.41
CA LEU A 268 -0.11 -22.08 -13.95
C LEU A 268 1.38 -21.85 -14.19
N GLU A 269 1.75 -21.15 -15.26
CA GLU A 269 3.15 -20.89 -15.62
C GLU A 269 3.78 -19.75 -14.79
N LYS A 270 2.98 -18.78 -14.34
CA LYS A 270 3.49 -17.65 -13.57
C LYS A 270 3.67 -17.99 -12.10
N SER A 271 4.79 -17.55 -11.55
CA SER A 271 5.19 -17.79 -10.16
C SER A 271 4.48 -16.87 -9.15
N TYR A 272 3.65 -15.92 -9.61
CA TYR A 272 3.04 -14.88 -8.78
C TYR A 272 1.53 -14.71 -9.02
N GLU A 273 0.87 -14.01 -8.09
CA GLU A 273 -0.48 -13.47 -8.21
C GLU A 273 -0.47 -11.96 -7.98
N ILE A 274 -1.41 -11.25 -8.60
CA ILE A 274 -1.69 -9.86 -8.31
C ILE A 274 -2.89 -9.81 -7.38
N LEU A 275 -2.75 -9.16 -6.24
CA LEU A 275 -3.80 -8.98 -5.26
C LEU A 275 -4.26 -7.53 -5.23
N CYS A 276 -5.54 -7.31 -4.95
CA CYS A 276 -6.12 -5.99 -4.79
C CYS A 276 -7.04 -5.90 -3.57
N LYS A 277 -7.23 -4.66 -3.10
CA LYS A 277 -8.27 -4.28 -2.15
C LYS A 277 -8.86 -2.96 -2.62
N THR A 278 -10.13 -2.97 -2.97
CA THR A 278 -10.82 -1.84 -3.59
C THR A 278 -11.54 -0.97 -2.57
N PHE A 279 -11.79 0.30 -2.91
CA PHE A 279 -12.39 1.29 -2.02
C PHE A 279 -13.66 1.92 -2.58
N ASP A 280 -13.97 1.70 -3.84
CA ASP A 280 -15.18 2.17 -4.50
C ASP A 280 -15.77 1.11 -5.45
N SER A 281 -16.99 1.35 -5.90
CA SER A 281 -17.73 0.40 -6.73
C SER A 281 -17.12 0.23 -8.13
N GLU A 282 -16.49 1.26 -8.69
CA GLU A 282 -15.85 1.18 -10.00
C GLU A 282 -14.60 0.30 -9.93
N ALA A 283 -13.73 0.55 -8.95
CA ALA A 283 -12.55 -0.26 -8.72
C ALA A 283 -12.92 -1.72 -8.42
N LYS A 284 -13.99 -1.96 -7.64
CA LYS A 284 -14.47 -3.30 -7.36
C LYS A 284 -14.92 -4.02 -8.63
N SER A 285 -15.75 -3.39 -9.44
CA SER A 285 -16.23 -3.98 -10.70
C SER A 285 -15.08 -4.35 -11.63
N LYS A 286 -14.06 -3.50 -11.75
CA LYS A 286 -12.92 -3.73 -12.66
C LYS A 286 -11.92 -4.74 -12.10
N LEU A 287 -11.53 -4.60 -10.83
CA LEU A 287 -10.39 -5.33 -10.27
C LEU A 287 -10.77 -6.59 -9.51
N GLU A 288 -12.00 -6.69 -8.97
CA GLU A 288 -12.45 -7.88 -8.23
C GLU A 288 -13.37 -8.75 -9.07
N ASP A 289 -14.42 -8.15 -9.66
CA ASP A 289 -15.45 -8.92 -10.38
C ASP A 289 -14.96 -9.30 -11.78
N GLY A 290 -14.07 -8.49 -12.39
CA GLY A 290 -13.72 -8.54 -13.81
C GLY A 290 -14.88 -7.97 -14.65
N ASN A 291 -14.59 -7.30 -15.75
CA ASN A 291 -15.64 -6.93 -16.68
C ASN A 291 -16.23 -8.21 -17.29
N GLU A 292 -17.28 -8.74 -16.68
CA GLU A 292 -18.19 -9.64 -17.39
C GLU A 292 -18.93 -8.78 -18.43
N GLU A 293 -18.27 -8.52 -19.57
CA GLU A 293 -19.00 -8.11 -20.78
C GLU A 293 -19.84 -9.31 -21.21
N LEU A 294 -21.11 -9.26 -20.85
CA LEU A 294 -22.18 -10.10 -21.40
C LEU A 294 -22.48 -9.72 -22.85
#